data_3ecd4339c5f0905cd733ef9b53b2f878
#
_entry.id   3ecd4339c5f0905cd733ef9b53b2f878
#
_cell.length_a   1.000
_cell.length_b   1.000
_cell.length_c   1.000
_cell.angle_alpha   90.00
_cell.angle_beta   90.00
_cell.angle_gamma   90.00
#
_symmetry.space_group_name_H-M   'P 1'
#
loop_
_entity.id
_entity.type
_entity.pdbx_description
1 polymer ?
#
loop_
_entity_poly.entity_id
_entity_poly.type
_entity_poly.pdbx_seq_one_letter_code
_entity_poly.pdbx_strand_id
1 'polypeptide(L)'
;MEIKVNFLDKLRLEAKFDDFTVIADQPIRYKGDGSAPGPFDYFLASSALCAAYFVKLYCVTRNIPTENIRLSQNNIVDPENRYQQIFKIQVELPHDIPDVDRRGILRSIERCTVKKVVQAGPEFVIEEVENLDADAQSLLTLKPDADAATYIPGKDLPLEQTIANMSGVLANLGIKIEIASWRNIIPNVWSLHIRDAHSPMCFTNGKGATKELSLIHI
;
A
#
# COMPACT_ATOMS: atom_id res chain seq x y z
N MET A 1 -8.20 -4.23 -4.84
CA MET A 1 -9.34 -4.16 -3.89
C MET A 1 -10.37 -3.24 -4.52
N GLU A 2 -11.56 -3.73 -4.76
CA GLU A 2 -12.71 -2.95 -5.23
C GLU A 2 -13.53 -2.53 -4.01
N ILE A 3 -14.07 -1.31 -4.02
CA ILE A 3 -14.98 -0.82 -3.00
C ILE A 3 -16.29 -0.44 -3.69
N LYS A 4 -17.37 -1.19 -3.38
CA LYS A 4 -18.72 -0.87 -3.89
C LYS A 4 -19.47 -0.05 -2.86
N VAL A 5 -20.08 1.05 -3.32
CA VAL A 5 -20.81 1.96 -2.44
C VAL A 5 -22.31 1.89 -2.77
N ASN A 6 -23.13 1.64 -1.76
CA ASN A 6 -24.57 1.67 -1.84
C ASN A 6 -25.11 2.92 -1.14
N PHE A 7 -26.09 3.54 -1.77
CA PHE A 7 -26.84 4.67 -1.21
C PHE A 7 -27.97 4.11 -0.36
N LEU A 8 -27.96 4.45 0.93
CA LEU A 8 -29.02 4.09 1.86
C LEU A 8 -30.01 5.24 2.02
N ASP A 9 -30.82 5.21 3.06
CA ASP A 9 -31.78 6.27 3.38
C ASP A 9 -31.05 7.57 3.78
N LYS A 10 -31.66 8.71 3.46
CA LYS A 10 -31.16 10.07 3.75
C LYS A 10 -29.74 10.30 3.22
N LEU A 11 -28.73 10.55 4.08
CA LEU A 11 -27.34 10.76 3.72
C LEU A 11 -26.44 9.61 4.17
N ARG A 12 -27.03 8.47 4.51
CA ARG A 12 -26.30 7.27 4.87
C ARG A 12 -25.77 6.55 3.64
N LEU A 13 -24.55 6.06 3.75
CA LEU A 13 -23.83 5.31 2.71
C LEU A 13 -23.32 4.01 3.31
N GLU A 14 -23.27 2.98 2.48
CA GLU A 14 -22.66 1.70 2.82
C GLU A 14 -21.52 1.44 1.84
N ALA A 15 -20.33 1.17 2.33
CA ALA A 15 -19.21 0.70 1.53
C ALA A 15 -18.92 -0.77 1.83
N LYS A 16 -18.85 -1.59 0.79
CA LYS A 16 -18.50 -3.03 0.87
C LYS A 16 -17.20 -3.30 0.14
N PHE A 17 -16.33 -4.04 0.78
CA PHE A 17 -15.07 -4.51 0.22
C PHE A 17 -14.65 -5.81 0.93
N ASP A 18 -14.27 -6.81 0.16
CA ASP A 18 -14.02 -8.16 0.66
C ASP A 18 -15.20 -8.63 1.55
N ASP A 19 -14.96 -9.07 2.77
CA ASP A 19 -15.98 -9.48 3.74
C ASP A 19 -16.37 -8.35 4.73
N PHE A 20 -15.95 -7.12 4.47
CA PHE A 20 -16.20 -5.99 5.36
C PHE A 20 -17.30 -5.06 4.84
N THR A 21 -18.03 -4.49 5.80
CA THR A 21 -19.02 -3.44 5.55
C THR A 21 -18.73 -2.25 6.45
N VAL A 22 -18.74 -1.05 5.87
CA VAL A 22 -18.58 0.21 6.59
C VAL A 22 -19.77 1.09 6.29
N ILE A 23 -20.40 1.61 7.35
CA ILE A 23 -21.51 2.56 7.25
C ILE A 23 -20.99 3.96 7.54
N ALA A 24 -21.33 4.92 6.69
CA ALA A 24 -21.05 6.33 6.90
C ALA A 24 -22.35 7.14 6.92
N ASP A 25 -22.35 8.22 7.68
CA ASP A 25 -23.44 9.19 7.74
C ASP A 25 -22.86 10.60 7.87
N GLN A 26 -23.68 11.60 7.65
CA GLN A 26 -23.30 12.99 7.90
C GLN A 26 -23.76 13.44 9.29
N PRO A 27 -23.00 14.32 9.96
CA PRO A 27 -23.47 14.98 11.18
C PRO A 27 -24.80 15.74 10.97
N ILE A 28 -25.58 15.89 12.02
CA ILE A 28 -26.87 16.60 12.00
C ILE A 28 -26.76 18.01 11.39
N ARG A 29 -25.65 18.72 11.69
CA ARG A 29 -25.36 20.05 11.10
C ARG A 29 -25.24 20.06 9.58
N TYR A 30 -24.98 18.90 8.97
CA TYR A 30 -24.93 18.68 7.52
C TYR A 30 -26.11 17.86 7.00
N LYS A 31 -27.24 17.88 7.75
CA LYS A 31 -28.52 17.22 7.39
C LYS A 31 -28.47 15.68 7.42
N GLY A 32 -27.47 15.06 8.00
CA GLY A 32 -27.47 13.64 8.35
C GLY A 32 -28.13 13.40 9.70
N ASP A 33 -28.17 12.15 10.12
CA ASP A 33 -28.68 11.75 11.45
C ASP A 33 -27.56 11.59 12.49
N GLY A 34 -26.28 11.63 12.06
CA GLY A 34 -25.13 11.40 12.93
C GLY A 34 -25.10 9.95 13.45
N SER A 35 -25.68 9.00 12.73
CA SER A 35 -25.80 7.60 13.12
C SER A 35 -24.53 6.79 12.93
N ALA A 36 -23.55 7.34 12.18
CA ALA A 36 -22.24 6.75 11.94
C ALA A 36 -21.19 7.88 11.71
N PRO A 37 -19.89 7.58 11.78
CA PRO A 37 -18.84 8.53 11.40
C PRO A 37 -19.02 9.02 9.95
N GLY A 38 -18.61 10.27 9.69
CA GLY A 38 -18.56 10.78 8.32
C GLY A 38 -17.43 10.15 7.51
N PRO A 39 -17.51 10.19 6.17
CA PRO A 39 -16.45 9.62 5.32
C PRO A 39 -15.06 10.17 5.62
N PHE A 40 -14.96 11.46 5.94
CA PHE A 40 -13.68 12.07 6.30
C PHE A 40 -13.17 11.61 7.67
N ASP A 41 -14.06 11.28 8.62
CA ASP A 41 -13.66 10.74 9.93
C ASP A 41 -13.00 9.37 9.76
N TYR A 42 -13.47 8.54 8.83
CA TYR A 42 -12.83 7.27 8.48
C TYR A 42 -11.44 7.47 7.88
N PHE A 43 -11.26 8.46 7.02
CA PHE A 43 -9.95 8.81 6.47
C PHE A 43 -8.97 9.19 7.60
N LEU A 44 -9.41 10.02 8.54
CA LEU A 44 -8.59 10.41 9.70
C LEU A 44 -8.27 9.21 10.59
N ALA A 45 -9.27 8.39 10.88
CA ALA A 45 -9.10 7.16 11.66
C ALA A 45 -8.14 6.19 10.97
N SER A 46 -8.23 6.00 9.65
CA SER A 46 -7.34 5.14 8.89
C SER A 46 -5.87 5.57 8.99
N SER A 47 -5.62 6.88 8.97
CA SER A 47 -4.28 7.44 9.16
C SER A 47 -3.70 7.10 10.54
N ALA A 48 -4.48 7.30 11.60
CA ALA A 48 -4.08 6.98 12.97
C ALA A 48 -3.87 5.47 13.17
N LEU A 49 -4.81 4.64 12.68
CA LEU A 49 -4.73 3.18 12.76
C LEU A 49 -3.52 2.63 12.00
N CYS A 50 -3.23 3.16 10.81
CA CYS A 50 -2.06 2.74 10.05
C CYS A 50 -0.76 3.08 10.78
N ALA A 51 -0.66 4.26 11.39
CA ALA A 51 0.48 4.63 12.22
C ALA A 51 0.63 3.70 13.43
N ALA A 52 -0.47 3.44 14.14
CA ALA A 52 -0.52 2.54 15.30
C ALA A 52 -0.15 1.09 14.92
N TYR A 53 -0.54 0.62 13.74
CA TYR A 53 -0.16 -0.70 13.24
C TYR A 53 1.36 -0.84 13.16
N PHE A 54 2.09 0.14 12.64
CA PHE A 54 3.55 0.07 12.56
C PHE A 54 4.22 0.13 13.94
N VAL A 55 3.64 0.88 14.89
CA VAL A 55 4.07 0.83 16.29
C VAL A 55 3.88 -0.57 16.86
N LYS A 56 2.68 -1.16 16.70
CA LYS A 56 2.38 -2.51 17.16
C LYS A 56 3.30 -3.55 16.55
N LEU A 57 3.52 -3.48 15.23
CA LEU A 57 4.41 -4.39 14.51
C LEU A 57 5.84 -4.33 15.04
N TYR A 58 6.37 -3.12 15.28
CA TYR A 58 7.70 -2.95 15.88
C TYR A 58 7.79 -3.60 17.26
N CYS A 59 6.80 -3.34 18.11
CA CYS A 59 6.76 -3.89 19.47
C CYS A 59 6.65 -5.42 19.48
N VAL A 60 5.77 -5.99 18.66
CA VAL A 60 5.60 -7.45 18.55
C VAL A 60 6.89 -8.13 18.11
N THR A 61 7.59 -7.58 17.11
CA THR A 61 8.86 -8.17 16.63
C THR A 61 10.00 -8.12 17.64
N ARG A 62 9.86 -7.32 18.70
CA ARG A 62 10.87 -7.14 19.77
C ARG A 62 10.39 -7.61 21.14
N ASN A 63 9.22 -8.24 21.21
CA ASN A 63 8.59 -8.68 22.45
C ASN A 63 8.39 -7.52 23.47
N ILE A 64 8.09 -6.32 22.97
CA ILE A 64 7.76 -5.16 23.82
C ILE A 64 6.26 -5.18 24.10
N PRO A 65 5.83 -5.20 25.38
CA PRO A 65 4.43 -5.10 25.76
C PRO A 65 3.79 -3.79 25.26
N THR A 66 2.55 -3.85 24.77
CA THR A 66 1.88 -2.68 24.17
C THR A 66 0.71 -2.14 25.00
N GLU A 67 0.40 -2.74 26.12
CA GLU A 67 -0.77 -2.44 26.97
C GLU A 67 -0.76 -0.99 27.48
N ASN A 68 0.43 -0.43 27.69
CA ASN A 68 0.62 0.94 28.19
C ASN A 68 1.14 1.90 27.11
N ILE A 69 1.14 1.50 25.85
CA ILE A 69 1.45 2.39 24.73
C ILE A 69 0.16 3.01 24.23
N ARG A 70 0.12 4.33 24.13
CA ARG A 70 -1.02 5.06 23.59
C ARG A 70 -0.58 5.90 22.38
N LEU A 71 -1.46 6.01 21.40
CA LEU A 71 -1.27 6.88 20.25
C LEU A 71 -2.48 7.77 20.08
N SER A 72 -2.24 9.05 19.85
CA SER A 72 -3.28 10.01 19.48
C SER A 72 -2.89 10.74 18.20
N GLN A 73 -3.89 11.10 17.41
CA GLN A 73 -3.75 11.97 16.25
C GLN A 73 -4.65 13.20 16.44
N ASN A 74 -4.06 14.37 16.30
CA ASN A 74 -4.79 15.65 16.30
C ASN A 74 -4.63 16.30 14.93
N ASN A 75 -5.75 16.75 14.38
CA ASN A 75 -5.76 17.47 13.12
C ASN A 75 -5.79 18.97 13.39
N ILE A 76 -4.80 19.68 12.89
CA ILE A 76 -4.72 21.14 12.94
C ILE A 76 -5.06 21.61 11.53
N VAL A 77 -6.17 22.34 11.41
CA VAL A 77 -6.66 22.90 10.14
C VAL A 77 -6.13 24.30 9.99
N ASP A 78 -5.60 24.63 8.82
CA ASP A 78 -5.23 26.01 8.48
C ASP A 78 -6.50 26.87 8.41
N PRO A 79 -6.60 27.98 9.14
CA PRO A 79 -7.76 28.85 9.12
C PRO A 79 -8.05 29.46 7.74
N GLU A 80 -7.01 29.68 6.91
CA GLU A 80 -7.14 30.28 5.59
C GLU A 80 -7.37 29.26 4.49
N ASN A 81 -6.94 27.99 4.72
CA ASN A 81 -7.10 26.92 3.76
C ASN A 81 -7.48 25.60 4.45
N ARG A 82 -8.78 25.32 4.54
CA ARG A 82 -9.31 24.10 5.20
C ARG A 82 -8.78 22.78 4.64
N TYR A 83 -8.22 22.76 3.45
CA TYR A 83 -7.62 21.57 2.84
C TYR A 83 -6.16 21.38 3.24
N GLN A 84 -5.53 22.42 3.75
CA GLN A 84 -4.19 22.32 4.31
C GLN A 84 -4.26 21.97 5.79
N GLN A 85 -3.86 20.75 6.12
CA GLN A 85 -3.97 20.23 7.47
C GLN A 85 -2.66 19.62 7.94
N ILE A 86 -2.39 19.76 9.24
CA ILE A 86 -1.27 19.10 9.90
C ILE A 86 -1.83 17.95 10.74
N PHE A 87 -1.44 16.73 10.44
CA PHE A 87 -1.76 15.54 11.23
C PHE A 87 -0.65 15.33 12.26
N LYS A 88 -0.91 15.78 13.48
CA LYS A 88 0.01 15.65 14.61
C LYS A 88 -0.22 14.31 15.29
N ILE A 89 0.71 13.36 15.10
CA ILE A 89 0.70 12.05 15.74
C ILE A 89 1.58 12.11 16.98
N GLN A 90 1.04 11.72 18.14
CA GLN A 90 1.71 11.67 19.41
C GLN A 90 1.66 10.26 19.97
N VAL A 91 2.79 9.77 20.49
CA VAL A 91 2.89 8.43 21.07
C VAL A 91 3.36 8.58 22.51
N GLU A 92 2.54 8.09 23.42
CA GLU A 92 2.89 7.95 24.83
C GLU A 92 3.55 6.59 25.04
N LEU A 93 4.76 6.60 25.58
CA LEU A 93 5.56 5.40 25.79
C LEU A 93 5.90 5.25 27.28
N PRO A 94 5.78 4.05 27.87
CA PRO A 94 6.24 3.74 29.21
C PRO A 94 7.70 4.12 29.43
N HIS A 95 8.06 4.49 30.68
CA HIS A 95 9.42 4.94 31.00
C HIS A 95 10.46 3.83 30.97
N ASP A 96 10.06 2.59 31.13
CA ASP A 96 10.90 1.38 31.13
C ASP A 96 11.32 0.93 29.74
N ILE A 97 10.77 1.50 28.66
CA ILE A 97 11.20 1.21 27.30
C ILE A 97 12.57 1.87 27.05
N PRO A 98 13.60 1.09 26.64
CA PRO A 98 14.91 1.61 26.32
C PRO A 98 14.89 2.69 25.23
N ASP A 99 15.77 3.67 25.31
CA ASP A 99 15.84 4.78 24.33
C ASP A 99 16.03 4.34 22.87
N VAL A 100 16.74 3.25 22.67
CA VAL A 100 16.91 2.65 21.33
C VAL A 100 15.55 2.23 20.76
N ASP A 101 14.72 1.57 21.58
CA ASP A 101 13.41 1.11 21.17
C ASP A 101 12.39 2.26 21.07
N ARG A 102 12.48 3.25 21.95
CA ARG A 102 11.68 4.49 21.83
C ARG A 102 11.89 5.16 20.48
N ARG A 103 13.14 5.36 20.07
CA ARG A 103 13.48 5.90 18.73
C ARG A 103 13.03 4.97 17.59
N GLY A 104 13.15 3.66 17.79
CA GLY A 104 12.71 2.66 16.83
C GLY A 104 11.20 2.69 16.59
N ILE A 105 10.42 2.77 17.68
CA ILE A 105 8.95 2.91 17.64
C ILE A 105 8.56 4.16 16.85
N LEU A 106 9.13 5.31 17.16
CA LEU A 106 8.81 6.57 16.45
C LEU A 106 9.17 6.49 14.95
N ARG A 107 10.34 5.94 14.61
CA ARG A 107 10.74 5.73 13.22
C ARG A 107 9.84 4.74 12.47
N SER A 108 9.24 3.78 13.16
CA SER A 108 8.36 2.81 12.52
C SER A 108 7.14 3.47 11.87
N ILE A 109 6.64 4.59 12.42
CA ILE A 109 5.52 5.36 11.90
C ILE A 109 5.83 5.94 10.50
N GLU A 110 7.11 6.19 10.17
CA GLU A 110 7.50 6.66 8.84
C GLU A 110 7.20 5.63 7.72
N ARG A 111 6.96 4.39 8.10
CA ARG A 111 6.60 3.31 7.17
C ARG A 111 5.10 3.28 6.85
N CYS A 112 4.28 4.10 7.52
CA CYS A 112 2.83 4.15 7.34
C CYS A 112 2.45 4.37 5.88
N THR A 113 1.72 3.40 5.30
CA THR A 113 1.31 3.43 3.90
C THR A 113 0.33 4.56 3.62
N VAL A 114 -0.65 4.79 4.51
CA VAL A 114 -1.61 5.90 4.37
C VAL A 114 -0.87 7.23 4.30
N LYS A 115 0.09 7.48 5.22
CA LYS A 115 0.92 8.69 5.22
C LYS A 115 1.65 8.87 3.88
N LYS A 116 2.28 7.80 3.37
CA LYS A 116 3.03 7.86 2.10
C LYS A 116 2.14 8.16 0.91
N VAL A 117 0.97 7.52 0.84
CA VAL A 117 0.00 7.76 -0.25
C VAL A 117 -0.51 9.20 -0.20
N VAL A 118 -0.87 9.71 0.98
CA VAL A 118 -1.31 11.10 1.14
C VAL A 118 -0.22 12.10 0.74
N GLN A 119 1.02 11.85 1.14
CA GLN A 119 2.16 12.72 0.79
C GLN A 119 2.52 12.68 -0.70
N ALA A 120 2.27 11.56 -1.37
CA ALA A 120 2.48 11.42 -2.81
C ALA A 120 1.42 12.14 -3.65
N GLY A 121 0.24 12.44 -3.07
CA GLY A 121 -0.86 13.12 -3.77
C GLY A 121 -1.47 12.23 -4.85
N PRO A 122 -2.34 11.26 -4.49
CA PRO A 122 -2.95 10.36 -5.47
C PRO A 122 -3.80 11.14 -6.48
N GLU A 123 -3.77 10.69 -7.73
CA GLU A 123 -4.65 11.19 -8.79
C GLU A 123 -6.04 10.56 -8.66
N PHE A 124 -7.08 11.35 -8.97
CA PHE A 124 -8.46 10.89 -9.02
C PHE A 124 -8.94 10.94 -10.47
N VAL A 125 -9.25 9.78 -11.02
CA VAL A 125 -9.93 9.66 -12.31
C VAL A 125 -11.41 9.39 -12.05
N ILE A 126 -12.30 10.17 -12.67
CA ILE A 126 -13.74 10.07 -12.49
C ILE A 126 -14.35 9.76 -13.85
N GLU A 127 -15.05 8.64 -13.95
CA GLU A 127 -15.64 8.15 -15.18
C GLU A 127 -17.10 7.73 -14.94
N GLU A 128 -17.94 7.95 -15.93
CA GLU A 128 -19.30 7.41 -15.98
C GLU A 128 -19.28 6.08 -16.71
N VAL A 129 -19.86 5.05 -16.12
CA VAL A 129 -19.96 3.71 -16.71
C VAL A 129 -21.39 3.24 -16.74
N GLU A 130 -21.77 2.50 -17.76
CA GLU A 130 -23.14 1.97 -17.91
C GLU A 130 -23.43 0.82 -16.94
N ASN A 131 -22.39 0.03 -16.60
CA ASN A 131 -22.55 -1.13 -15.72
C ASN A 131 -21.24 -1.40 -14.95
N LEU A 132 -21.25 -1.14 -13.64
CA LEU A 132 -20.10 -1.37 -12.75
C LEU A 132 -19.63 -2.83 -12.70
N ASP A 133 -20.56 -3.79 -12.82
CA ASP A 133 -20.20 -5.21 -12.74
C ASP A 133 -19.53 -5.73 -14.04
N ALA A 134 -19.86 -5.14 -15.18
CA ALA A 134 -19.20 -5.44 -16.45
C ALA A 134 -17.78 -4.88 -16.50
N ASP A 135 -17.58 -3.67 -15.96
CA ASP A 135 -16.26 -3.00 -15.96
C ASP A 135 -15.30 -3.60 -14.93
N ALA A 136 -15.81 -4.13 -13.81
CA ALA A 136 -14.99 -4.87 -12.85
C ALA A 136 -14.32 -6.12 -13.48
N GLN A 137 -15.01 -6.80 -14.40
CA GLN A 137 -14.42 -7.89 -15.19
C GLN A 137 -13.40 -7.38 -16.21
N SER A 138 -13.61 -6.19 -16.76
CA SER A 138 -12.68 -5.54 -17.71
C SER A 138 -11.38 -5.13 -17.03
N LEU A 139 -11.41 -4.59 -15.82
CA LEU A 139 -10.21 -4.25 -15.04
C LEU A 139 -9.38 -5.48 -14.64
N LEU A 140 -10.02 -6.64 -14.45
CA LEU A 140 -9.34 -7.92 -14.24
C LEU A 140 -8.78 -8.51 -15.54
N THR A 141 -9.23 -8.03 -16.70
CA THR A 141 -8.78 -8.42 -18.04
C THR A 141 -7.94 -7.35 -18.72
N LEU A 142 -7.25 -6.49 -18.01
CA LEU A 142 -6.11 -5.77 -18.59
C LEU A 142 -5.10 -6.83 -19.07
N LYS A 143 -5.41 -7.42 -20.23
CA LYS A 143 -4.38 -8.02 -21.06
C LYS A 143 -3.46 -6.85 -21.40
N PRO A 144 -2.19 -6.87 -20.98
CA PRO A 144 -1.27 -5.89 -21.52
C PRO A 144 -1.41 -6.02 -23.03
N ASP A 145 -1.74 -4.92 -23.72
CA ASP A 145 -1.57 -4.87 -25.15
C ASP A 145 -0.19 -5.43 -25.42
N ALA A 146 -0.12 -6.48 -26.24
CA ALA A 146 1.14 -7.19 -26.47
C ALA A 146 2.25 -6.28 -27.02
N ASP A 147 1.90 -5.05 -27.42
CA ASP A 147 2.76 -4.01 -27.95
C ASP A 147 2.93 -2.79 -27.03
N ALA A 148 2.26 -2.71 -25.89
CA ALA A 148 2.41 -1.59 -24.96
C ALA A 148 3.58 -1.87 -24.00
N ALA A 149 4.64 -1.09 -24.14
CA ALA A 149 5.79 -1.13 -23.24
C ALA A 149 5.36 -0.82 -21.80
N THR A 150 5.69 -1.71 -20.85
CA THR A 150 5.30 -1.56 -19.44
C THR A 150 6.21 -0.57 -18.72
N TYR A 151 5.73 0.66 -18.53
CA TYR A 151 6.45 1.67 -17.78
C TYR A 151 6.10 1.62 -16.29
N ILE A 152 7.13 1.66 -15.44
CA ILE A 152 6.98 1.75 -13.98
C ILE A 152 7.32 3.18 -13.57
N PRO A 153 6.47 3.87 -12.80
CA PRO A 153 6.76 5.23 -12.33
C PRO A 153 8.13 5.33 -11.66
N GLY A 154 8.96 6.28 -12.11
CA GLY A 154 10.31 6.50 -11.60
C GLY A 154 11.39 5.58 -12.22
N LYS A 155 11.10 4.89 -13.32
CA LYS A 155 12.08 4.15 -14.13
C LYS A 155 12.22 4.80 -15.50
N ASP A 156 13.46 4.83 -16.00
CA ASP A 156 13.81 5.51 -17.26
C ASP A 156 13.50 4.66 -18.50
N LEU A 157 13.33 3.35 -18.33
CA LEU A 157 13.10 2.40 -19.43
C LEU A 157 11.90 1.50 -19.14
N PRO A 158 11.19 1.04 -20.19
CA PRO A 158 10.19 0.00 -20.05
C PRO A 158 10.75 -1.25 -19.40
N LEU A 159 9.89 -2.00 -18.72
CA LEU A 159 10.25 -3.22 -18.01
C LEU A 159 10.93 -4.25 -18.89
N GLU A 160 10.38 -4.48 -20.09
CA GLU A 160 10.86 -5.45 -21.08
C GLU A 160 12.26 -5.07 -21.57
N GLN A 161 12.50 -3.79 -21.83
CA GLN A 161 13.79 -3.29 -22.27
C GLN A 161 14.83 -3.36 -21.16
N THR A 162 14.44 -3.13 -19.92
CA THR A 162 15.30 -3.30 -18.75
C THR A 162 15.75 -4.75 -18.60
N ILE A 163 14.82 -5.71 -18.73
CA ILE A 163 15.12 -7.14 -18.67
C ILE A 163 16.05 -7.55 -19.81
N ALA A 164 15.77 -7.09 -21.02
CA ALA A 164 16.61 -7.39 -22.19
C ALA A 164 18.04 -6.86 -22.04
N ASN A 165 18.19 -5.62 -21.57
CA ASN A 165 19.49 -5.00 -21.31
C ASN A 165 20.27 -5.77 -20.25
N MET A 166 19.64 -6.12 -19.12
CA MET A 166 20.27 -6.89 -18.05
C MET A 166 20.71 -8.28 -18.54
N SER A 167 19.82 -8.97 -19.29
CA SER A 167 20.14 -10.26 -19.85
C SER A 167 21.32 -10.20 -20.85
N GLY A 168 21.38 -9.14 -21.66
CA GLY A 168 22.49 -8.88 -22.57
C GLY A 168 23.82 -8.66 -21.85
N VAL A 169 23.81 -7.88 -20.77
CA VAL A 169 25.02 -7.65 -19.94
C VAL A 169 25.52 -8.97 -19.35
N LEU A 170 24.63 -9.78 -18.78
CA LEU A 170 25.00 -11.06 -18.18
C LEU A 170 25.52 -12.06 -19.22
N ALA A 171 24.90 -12.09 -20.40
CA ALA A 171 25.38 -12.94 -21.51
C ALA A 171 26.78 -12.52 -21.97
N ASN A 172 27.08 -11.21 -22.05
CA ASN A 172 28.41 -10.70 -22.40
C ASN A 172 29.48 -11.05 -21.34
N LEU A 173 29.07 -11.24 -20.10
CA LEU A 173 29.94 -11.70 -19.01
C LEU A 173 30.07 -13.23 -18.96
N GLY A 174 29.45 -13.95 -19.89
CA GLY A 174 29.45 -15.42 -19.93
C GLY A 174 28.53 -16.08 -18.90
N ILE A 175 27.67 -15.31 -18.24
CA ILE A 175 26.73 -15.80 -17.24
C ILE A 175 25.45 -16.25 -17.97
N LYS A 176 25.14 -17.54 -17.86
CA LYS A 176 23.91 -18.11 -18.42
C LYS A 176 22.88 -18.30 -17.32
N ILE A 177 21.85 -17.44 -17.32
CA ILE A 177 20.79 -17.48 -16.32
C ILE A 177 19.89 -18.70 -16.55
N GLU A 178 19.66 -19.45 -15.48
CA GLU A 178 18.67 -20.51 -15.37
C GLU A 178 17.67 -20.17 -14.26
N ILE A 179 16.36 -20.26 -14.59
CA ILE A 179 15.30 -20.08 -13.61
C ILE A 179 15.12 -21.39 -12.86
N ALA A 180 15.54 -21.42 -11.60
CA ALA A 180 15.42 -22.62 -10.76
C ALA A 180 14.01 -22.79 -10.18
N SER A 181 13.34 -21.71 -9.82
CA SER A 181 11.95 -21.77 -9.35
C SER A 181 11.24 -20.42 -9.39
N TRP A 182 9.92 -20.48 -9.61
CA TRP A 182 8.98 -19.42 -9.37
C TRP A 182 8.08 -19.79 -8.21
N ARG A 183 7.81 -18.84 -7.31
CA ARG A 183 6.87 -19.03 -6.21
C ARG A 183 5.92 -17.85 -6.15
N ASN A 184 4.63 -18.16 -6.08
CA ASN A 184 3.55 -17.21 -5.81
C ASN A 184 2.66 -17.84 -4.74
N ILE A 185 3.06 -17.68 -3.48
CA ILE A 185 2.35 -18.25 -2.33
C ILE A 185 1.22 -17.30 -1.89
N ILE A 186 1.38 -16.01 -2.15
CA ILE A 186 0.41 -14.97 -1.83
C ILE A 186 0.08 -14.24 -3.15
N PRO A 187 -1.20 -13.95 -3.44
CA PRO A 187 -1.57 -13.18 -4.63
C PRO A 187 -0.74 -11.90 -4.76
N ASN A 188 -0.30 -11.59 -5.99
CA ASN A 188 0.52 -10.41 -6.31
C ASN A 188 1.89 -10.35 -5.60
N VAL A 189 2.40 -11.48 -5.11
CA VAL A 189 3.77 -11.58 -4.56
C VAL A 189 4.49 -12.70 -5.27
N TRP A 190 5.38 -12.34 -6.18
CA TRP A 190 6.23 -13.27 -6.90
C TRP A 190 7.62 -13.31 -6.29
N SER A 191 8.13 -14.51 -6.10
CA SER A 191 9.53 -14.77 -5.74
C SER A 191 10.17 -15.62 -6.82
N LEU A 192 11.28 -15.14 -7.34
CA LEU A 192 12.07 -15.80 -8.35
C LEU A 192 13.38 -16.26 -7.74
N HIS A 193 13.77 -17.48 -8.01
CA HIS A 193 15.10 -18.01 -7.74
C HIS A 193 15.79 -18.28 -9.07
N ILE A 194 16.91 -17.60 -9.31
CA ILE A 194 17.76 -17.82 -10.48
C ILE A 194 19.16 -18.28 -10.07
N ARG A 195 19.83 -18.97 -10.97
CA ARG A 195 21.21 -19.39 -10.82
C ARG A 195 21.96 -19.29 -12.15
N ASP A 196 23.27 -19.30 -12.10
CA ASP A 196 24.08 -19.51 -13.29
C ASP A 196 24.07 -21.00 -13.66
N ALA A 197 23.77 -21.31 -14.91
CA ALA A 197 23.74 -22.68 -15.42
C ALA A 197 25.09 -23.39 -15.33
N HIS A 198 26.21 -22.66 -15.42
CA HIS A 198 27.56 -23.21 -15.33
C HIS A 198 28.09 -23.28 -13.89
N SER A 199 27.52 -22.46 -13.00
CA SER A 199 27.93 -22.36 -11.60
C SER A 199 26.69 -22.34 -10.69
N PRO A 200 26.01 -23.48 -10.47
CA PRO A 200 24.73 -23.53 -9.75
C PRO A 200 24.77 -23.02 -8.31
N MET A 201 25.96 -22.89 -7.71
CA MET A 201 26.15 -22.28 -6.39
C MET A 201 26.13 -20.74 -6.43
N CYS A 202 26.25 -20.15 -7.61
CA CYS A 202 26.00 -18.72 -7.85
C CYS A 202 24.52 -18.50 -8.12
N PHE A 203 23.78 -18.11 -7.09
CA PHE A 203 22.34 -17.90 -7.16
C PHE A 203 21.92 -16.60 -6.49
N THR A 204 20.77 -16.09 -6.88
CA THR A 204 20.11 -14.93 -6.24
C THR A 204 18.61 -15.07 -6.32
N ASN A 205 17.94 -14.24 -5.53
CA ASN A 205 16.47 -14.20 -5.47
C ASN A 205 15.97 -12.79 -5.75
N GLY A 206 14.95 -12.71 -6.60
CA GLY A 206 14.18 -11.50 -6.81
C GLY A 206 12.77 -11.61 -6.26
N LYS A 207 12.18 -10.49 -5.87
CA LYS A 207 10.78 -10.42 -5.44
C LYS A 207 10.10 -9.25 -6.13
N GLY A 208 8.86 -9.43 -6.55
CA GLY A 208 8.08 -8.40 -7.21
C GLY A 208 6.58 -8.68 -7.14
N ALA A 209 5.78 -7.66 -7.42
CA ALA A 209 4.33 -7.79 -7.52
C ALA A 209 3.90 -8.57 -8.79
N THR A 210 4.75 -8.60 -9.81
CA THR A 210 4.58 -9.43 -11.01
C THR A 210 5.82 -10.30 -11.22
N LYS A 211 5.74 -11.27 -12.15
CA LYS A 211 6.89 -12.10 -12.54
C LYS A 211 8.04 -11.24 -13.08
N GLU A 212 7.70 -10.31 -13.94
CA GLU A 212 8.64 -9.42 -14.63
C GLU A 212 9.35 -8.51 -13.61
N LEU A 213 8.60 -7.95 -12.66
CA LEU A 213 9.17 -7.14 -11.56
C LEU A 213 10.11 -7.95 -10.68
N SER A 214 9.85 -9.24 -10.45
CA SER A 214 10.76 -10.08 -9.68
C SER A 214 12.09 -10.35 -10.40
N LEU A 215 12.12 -10.25 -11.73
CA LEU A 215 13.35 -10.37 -12.53
C LEU A 215 14.26 -9.14 -12.40
N ILE A 216 13.72 -7.94 -12.39
CA ILE A 216 14.55 -6.72 -12.29
C ILE A 216 15.03 -6.40 -10.88
N HIS A 217 14.46 -7.01 -9.85
CA HIS A 217 14.89 -6.85 -8.47
C HIS A 217 15.95 -7.90 -8.04
N ILE A 218 16.60 -8.49 -9.00
CA ILE A 218 17.74 -9.38 -8.81
C ILE A 218 19.02 -8.58 -8.74
#